data_a0ec79e5092a82fe00292afabe0fab50
#
_entry.id   a0ec79e5092a82fe00292afabe0fab50
#
_cell.length_a   1.000
_cell.length_b   1.000
_cell.length_c   1.000
_cell.angle_alpha   90.00
_cell.angle_beta   90.00
_cell.angle_gamma   90.00
#
_symmetry.space_group_name_H-M   'P 1'
#
loop_
_entity.id
_entity.type
_entity.pdbx_description
1 polymer ?
#
loop_
_entity_poly.entity_id
_entity_poly.type
_entity_poly.pdbx_seq_one_letter_code
_entity_poly.pdbx_strand_id
1 'polypeptide(L)'
;MLIKSLVYKKDYLTTVNEKATLAEALKILEDSGFRCVPILDDTGTIFRGNIYKMHIYRHKSQGGDMNLPVTYLLKNATKTIKVNSPFFRVFFNIKDLPYIAVLDEENHFYGILTHARLLDMLSDAWNIKNGSYVLTILSDTDRGNLVKMAKIISKYSNIAGCLTLDVKTGELVRRNLFTLPIGVSRETMTAIVNRLEKKGFVVPEIEDLQSGLTIRSAEQPGELKD
;
A
#
# COMPACT_ATOMS: atom_id res chain seq x y z
N MET A 1 10.09 10.72 4.70
CA MET A 1 8.91 10.23 5.44
C MET A 1 9.36 9.11 6.36
N LEU A 2 9.02 9.19 7.64
CA LEU A 2 9.45 8.22 8.65
C LEU A 2 8.45 7.05 8.72
N ILE A 3 8.92 5.82 8.58
CA ILE A 3 8.13 4.59 8.74
C ILE A 3 7.46 4.54 10.12
N LYS A 4 8.10 5.10 11.13
CA LYS A 4 7.64 5.13 12.53
C LYS A 4 6.18 5.58 12.71
N SER A 5 5.70 6.53 11.88
CA SER A 5 4.31 7.02 11.94
C SER A 5 3.28 6.05 11.35
N LEU A 6 3.73 5.05 10.61
CA LEU A 6 2.86 4.04 9.97
C LEU A 6 2.77 2.74 10.76
N VAL A 7 3.60 2.58 11.80
CA VAL A 7 3.69 1.33 12.57
C VAL A 7 2.60 1.26 13.62
N TYR A 8 1.92 0.12 13.69
CA TYR A 8 1.13 -0.26 14.85
C TYR A 8 2.09 -0.70 15.96
N LYS A 9 2.14 0.09 17.04
CA LYS A 9 3.04 -0.16 18.17
C LYS A 9 2.68 -1.45 18.91
N LYS A 10 3.69 -2.12 19.49
CA LYS A 10 3.54 -3.41 20.17
C LYS A 10 2.46 -3.43 21.24
N ASP A 11 2.26 -2.33 21.96
CA ASP A 11 1.32 -2.23 23.08
C ASP A 11 -0.15 -2.42 22.66
N TYR A 12 -0.44 -2.28 21.36
CA TYR A 12 -1.78 -2.46 20.76
C TYR A 12 -1.93 -3.76 19.98
N LEU A 13 -0.92 -4.66 20.05
CA LEU A 13 -0.88 -5.88 19.26
C LEU A 13 -1.19 -7.11 20.11
N THR A 14 -1.91 -8.05 19.52
CA THR A 14 -1.94 -9.42 20.01
C THR A 14 -0.63 -10.11 19.64
N THR A 15 0.07 -10.61 20.64
CA THR A 15 1.34 -11.33 20.49
C THR A 15 1.28 -12.65 21.24
N VAL A 16 2.22 -13.55 20.95
CA VAL A 16 2.38 -14.83 21.66
C VAL A 16 3.76 -14.90 22.27
N ASN A 17 3.85 -15.37 23.52
CA ASN A 17 5.13 -15.62 24.17
C ASN A 17 5.81 -16.85 23.57
N GLU A 18 7.14 -16.84 23.41
CA GLU A 18 7.90 -17.96 22.85
C GLU A 18 7.76 -19.28 23.65
N LYS A 19 7.42 -19.20 24.94
CA LYS A 19 7.20 -20.36 25.82
C LYS A 19 5.81 -20.96 25.71
N ALA A 20 4.86 -20.24 25.08
CA ALA A 20 3.50 -20.73 24.89
C ALA A 20 3.50 -22.01 24.03
N THR A 21 2.56 -22.90 24.31
CA THR A 21 2.31 -24.10 23.50
C THR A 21 1.55 -23.75 22.21
N LEU A 22 1.56 -24.68 21.25
CA LEU A 22 0.76 -24.55 20.03
C LEU A 22 -0.74 -24.49 20.35
N ALA A 23 -1.21 -25.17 21.39
CA ALA A 23 -2.61 -25.12 21.83
C ALA A 23 -2.99 -23.71 22.34
N GLU A 24 -2.15 -23.12 23.20
CA GLU A 24 -2.36 -21.75 23.72
C GLU A 24 -2.28 -20.72 22.60
N ALA A 25 -1.31 -20.83 21.70
CA ALA A 25 -1.19 -19.96 20.55
C ALA A 25 -2.39 -20.04 19.60
N LEU A 26 -2.94 -21.26 19.40
CA LEU A 26 -4.14 -21.45 18.59
C LEU A 26 -5.34 -20.73 19.23
N LYS A 27 -5.54 -20.88 20.53
CA LYS A 27 -6.60 -20.21 21.27
C LYS A 27 -6.51 -18.67 21.12
N ILE A 28 -5.32 -18.10 21.29
CA ILE A 28 -5.10 -16.66 21.10
C ILE A 28 -5.49 -16.22 19.67
N LEU A 29 -5.12 -17.01 18.65
CA LEU A 29 -5.43 -16.74 17.25
C LEU A 29 -6.93 -16.90 16.91
N GLU A 30 -7.63 -17.82 17.60
CA GLU A 30 -9.07 -18.01 17.46
C GLU A 30 -9.84 -16.87 18.12
N ASP A 31 -9.51 -16.54 19.36
CA ASP A 31 -10.16 -15.49 20.15
C ASP A 31 -9.97 -14.10 19.53
N SER A 32 -8.78 -13.81 19.00
CA SER A 32 -8.47 -12.53 18.37
C SER A 32 -8.95 -12.40 16.91
N GLY A 33 -9.29 -13.51 16.25
CA GLY A 33 -9.66 -13.54 14.83
C GLY A 33 -8.48 -13.37 13.86
N PHE A 34 -7.26 -13.17 14.35
CA PHE A 34 -6.10 -12.98 13.49
C PHE A 34 -5.65 -14.28 12.81
N ARG A 35 -5.08 -14.14 11.62
CA ARG A 35 -4.50 -15.27 10.86
C ARG A 35 -3.04 -15.52 11.21
N CYS A 36 -2.37 -14.50 11.76
CA CYS A 36 -0.95 -14.51 12.08
C CYS A 36 -0.66 -13.46 13.15
N VAL A 37 0.16 -13.82 14.13
CA VAL A 37 0.62 -12.90 15.19
C VAL A 37 2.13 -13.05 15.43
N PRO A 38 2.80 -11.99 15.94
CA PRO A 38 4.20 -12.06 16.32
C PRO A 38 4.42 -12.97 17.53
N ILE A 39 5.54 -13.69 17.51
CA ILE A 39 6.09 -14.37 18.67
C ILE A 39 7.18 -13.49 19.26
N LEU A 40 7.08 -13.20 20.54
CA LEU A 40 8.08 -12.45 21.29
C LEU A 40 8.75 -13.36 22.31
N ASP A 41 9.96 -12.97 22.71
CA ASP A 41 10.66 -13.60 23.81
C ASP A 41 9.89 -13.46 25.15
N ASP A 42 10.41 -14.07 26.18
CA ASP A 42 9.82 -14.05 27.52
C ASP A 42 9.65 -12.64 28.11
N THR A 43 10.52 -11.72 27.73
CA THR A 43 10.48 -10.32 28.18
C THR A 43 9.51 -9.46 27.36
N GLY A 44 8.96 -9.99 26.26
CA GLY A 44 8.13 -9.24 25.30
C GLY A 44 8.91 -8.18 24.51
N THR A 45 10.23 -8.32 24.46
CA THR A 45 11.14 -7.31 23.87
C THR A 45 11.69 -7.74 22.52
N ILE A 46 12.05 -9.01 22.38
CA ILE A 46 12.72 -9.51 21.17
C ILE A 46 11.73 -10.24 20.28
N PHE A 47 11.70 -9.84 19.02
CA PHE A 47 10.93 -10.56 18.00
C PHE A 47 11.61 -11.89 17.64
N ARG A 48 10.89 -12.99 17.78
CA ARG A 48 11.36 -14.33 17.43
C ARG A 48 10.93 -14.74 16.02
N GLY A 49 9.76 -14.32 15.59
CA GLY A 49 9.14 -14.68 14.31
C GLY A 49 7.63 -14.56 14.37
N ASN A 50 6.97 -15.25 13.47
CA ASN A 50 5.52 -15.25 13.36
C ASN A 50 4.95 -16.66 13.52
N ILE A 51 3.75 -16.75 14.10
CA ILE A 51 2.94 -17.97 14.10
C ILE A 51 1.68 -17.77 13.26
N TYR A 52 1.38 -18.73 12.42
CA TYR A 52 0.23 -18.70 11.51
C TYR A 52 -0.82 -19.73 11.95
N LYS A 53 -2.08 -19.29 12.09
CA LYS A 53 -3.21 -20.14 12.46
C LYS A 53 -3.32 -21.39 11.57
N MET A 54 -3.14 -21.22 10.25
CA MET A 54 -3.22 -22.30 9.29
C MET A 54 -2.12 -23.38 9.49
N HIS A 55 -0.91 -22.97 9.92
CA HIS A 55 0.16 -23.93 10.20
C HIS A 55 -0.15 -24.78 11.43
N ILE A 56 -0.75 -24.16 12.47
CA ILE A 56 -1.17 -24.90 13.66
C ILE A 56 -2.31 -25.86 13.30
N TYR A 57 -3.32 -25.43 12.54
CA TYR A 57 -4.39 -26.32 12.08
C TYR A 57 -3.88 -27.49 11.26
N ARG A 58 -2.94 -27.26 10.35
CA ARG A 58 -2.31 -28.34 9.56
C ARG A 58 -1.59 -29.32 10.48
N HIS A 59 -0.81 -28.83 11.43
CA HIS A 59 -0.12 -29.68 12.40
C HIS A 59 -1.11 -30.52 13.21
N LYS A 60 -2.17 -29.88 13.74
CA LYS A 60 -3.24 -30.56 14.48
C LYS A 60 -3.96 -31.62 13.66
N SER A 61 -4.31 -31.34 12.40
CA SER A 61 -5.01 -32.27 11.50
C SER A 61 -4.17 -33.51 11.13
N GLN A 62 -2.86 -33.38 11.22
CA GLN A 62 -1.91 -34.50 11.03
C GLN A 62 -1.62 -35.28 12.31
N GLY A 63 -2.34 -35.04 13.40
CA GLY A 63 -2.14 -35.67 14.69
C GLY A 63 -0.93 -35.19 15.46
N GLY A 64 -0.40 -33.99 15.12
CA GLY A 64 0.76 -33.42 15.78
C GLY A 64 0.50 -33.02 17.23
N ASP A 65 1.56 -33.09 18.05
CA ASP A 65 1.48 -32.73 19.47
C ASP A 65 1.27 -31.21 19.65
N MET A 66 0.15 -30.84 20.24
CA MET A 66 -0.22 -29.47 20.49
C MET A 66 0.44 -28.87 21.74
N ASN A 67 1.14 -29.68 22.55
CA ASN A 67 1.92 -29.19 23.71
C ASN A 67 3.33 -28.74 23.33
N LEU A 68 3.73 -28.91 22.06
CA LEU A 68 4.99 -28.37 21.59
C LEU A 68 5.03 -26.83 21.71
N PRO A 69 6.21 -26.24 21.96
CA PRO A 69 6.35 -24.81 22.04
C PRO A 69 5.99 -24.16 20.70
N VAL A 70 5.41 -22.94 20.74
CA VAL A 70 4.98 -22.19 19.55
C VAL A 70 6.11 -21.98 18.55
N THR A 71 7.36 -21.94 19.02
CA THR A 71 8.57 -21.81 18.20
C THR A 71 8.80 -22.98 17.25
N TYR A 72 8.17 -24.14 17.48
CA TYR A 72 8.24 -25.30 16.60
C TYR A 72 7.70 -25.01 15.19
N LEU A 73 6.64 -24.19 15.08
CA LEU A 73 6.05 -23.80 13.80
C LEU A 73 6.38 -22.34 13.40
N LEU A 74 7.36 -21.74 14.06
CA LEU A 74 7.80 -20.38 13.82
C LEU A 74 8.22 -20.16 12.36
N LYS A 75 7.82 -19.01 11.80
CA LYS A 75 8.18 -18.56 10.45
C LYS A 75 8.69 -17.10 10.47
N ASN A 76 9.43 -16.75 9.42
CA ASN A 76 9.84 -15.37 9.12
C ASN A 76 10.64 -14.66 10.23
N ALA A 77 11.45 -15.36 11.00
CA ALA A 77 12.27 -14.80 12.09
C ALA A 77 13.19 -13.64 11.63
N THR A 78 13.66 -13.70 10.39
CA THR A 78 14.60 -12.72 9.82
C THR A 78 13.93 -11.66 8.93
N LYS A 79 12.61 -11.74 8.74
CA LYS A 79 11.86 -10.81 7.90
C LYS A 79 11.44 -9.58 8.70
N THR A 80 12.39 -8.70 8.93
CA THR A 80 12.21 -7.48 9.72
C THR A 80 12.75 -6.25 9.00
N ILE A 81 12.32 -5.07 9.43
CA ILE A 81 12.88 -3.78 9.03
C ILE A 81 13.17 -2.95 10.29
N LYS A 82 13.96 -1.90 10.14
CA LYS A 82 14.21 -0.92 11.21
C LYS A 82 13.23 0.26 11.08
N VAL A 83 12.93 0.92 12.20
CA VAL A 83 12.07 2.13 12.25
C VAL A 83 12.60 3.26 11.36
N ASN A 84 13.90 3.31 11.11
CA ASN A 84 14.58 4.30 10.26
C ASN A 84 14.85 3.80 8.83
N SER A 85 14.34 2.61 8.46
CA SER A 85 14.52 2.07 7.10
C SER A 85 13.96 3.02 6.04
N PRO A 86 14.61 3.14 4.86
CA PRO A 86 14.09 3.92 3.76
C PRO A 86 12.71 3.42 3.32
N PHE A 87 11.75 4.35 3.15
CA PHE A 87 10.35 4.04 2.87
C PHE A 87 10.14 3.05 1.72
N PHE A 88 10.77 3.28 0.56
CA PHE A 88 10.58 2.39 -0.59
C PHE A 88 11.13 0.97 -0.38
N ARG A 89 12.15 0.79 0.47
CA ARG A 89 12.66 -0.54 0.81
C ARG A 89 11.59 -1.41 1.49
N VAL A 90 10.67 -0.80 2.22
CA VAL A 90 9.60 -1.49 2.92
C VAL A 90 8.62 -2.15 1.96
N PHE A 91 8.26 -1.47 0.86
CA PHE A 91 7.36 -2.01 -0.16
C PHE A 91 7.83 -3.34 -0.75
N PHE A 92 9.14 -3.47 -0.97
CA PHE A 92 9.71 -4.69 -1.55
C PHE A 92 9.80 -5.81 -0.50
N ASN A 93 9.96 -5.47 0.77
CA ASN A 93 10.13 -6.46 1.84
C ASN A 93 8.80 -7.02 2.37
N ILE A 94 7.69 -6.27 2.27
CA ILE A 94 6.39 -6.71 2.79
C ILE A 94 5.61 -7.61 1.81
N LYS A 95 5.99 -7.66 0.53
CA LYS A 95 5.21 -8.24 -0.58
C LYS A 95 4.58 -9.59 -0.26
N ASP A 96 5.32 -10.50 0.37
CA ASP A 96 4.90 -11.89 0.60
C ASP A 96 4.50 -12.16 2.07
N LEU A 97 4.32 -11.11 2.87
CA LEU A 97 4.04 -11.21 4.30
C LEU A 97 2.69 -10.58 4.62
N PRO A 98 1.93 -11.08 5.62
CA PRO A 98 0.71 -10.40 6.07
C PRO A 98 1.00 -9.03 6.68
N TYR A 99 2.14 -8.90 7.31
CA TYR A 99 2.75 -7.67 7.81
C TYR A 99 4.27 -7.88 7.92
N ILE A 100 5.03 -6.79 8.07
CA ILE A 100 6.46 -6.86 8.39
C ILE A 100 6.70 -6.41 9.81
N ALA A 101 7.51 -7.16 10.56
CA ALA A 101 7.93 -6.77 11.91
C ALA A 101 8.92 -5.62 11.84
N VAL A 102 8.73 -4.64 12.71
CA VAL A 102 9.55 -3.43 12.78
C VAL A 102 10.31 -3.44 14.09
N LEU A 103 11.62 -3.24 14.00
CA LEU A 103 12.51 -3.17 15.14
C LEU A 103 13.01 -1.73 15.35
N ASP A 104 13.27 -1.36 16.59
CA ASP A 104 13.96 -0.11 16.93
C ASP A 104 15.46 -0.17 16.58
N GLU A 105 16.22 0.82 17.01
CA GLU A 105 17.65 0.90 16.74
C GLU A 105 18.44 -0.15 17.52
N GLU A 106 17.96 -0.51 18.71
CA GLU A 106 18.54 -1.52 19.62
C GLU A 106 18.13 -2.96 19.26
N ASN A 107 17.37 -3.17 18.18
CA ASN A 107 16.77 -4.45 17.74
C ASN A 107 15.62 -4.96 18.61
N HIS A 108 15.02 -4.13 19.45
CA HIS A 108 13.80 -4.51 20.15
C HIS A 108 12.59 -4.44 19.22
N PHE A 109 11.58 -5.26 19.50
CA PHE A 109 10.34 -5.27 18.76
C PHE A 109 9.55 -3.97 19.00
N TYR A 110 9.46 -3.14 17.98
CA TYR A 110 8.75 -1.86 18.03
C TYR A 110 7.27 -2.02 17.68
N GLY A 111 6.95 -2.91 16.72
CA GLY A 111 5.59 -3.14 16.26
C GLY A 111 5.53 -3.80 14.89
N ILE A 112 4.41 -3.62 14.18
CA ILE A 112 4.21 -4.16 12.84
C ILE A 112 3.76 -3.09 11.86
N LEU A 113 4.09 -3.29 10.59
CA LEU A 113 3.59 -2.50 9.48
C LEU A 113 2.80 -3.42 8.54
N THR A 114 1.53 -3.10 8.30
CA THR A 114 0.63 -3.89 7.46
C THR A 114 0.50 -3.32 6.05
N HIS A 115 0.06 -4.14 5.08
CA HIS A 115 -0.27 -3.67 3.73
C HIS A 115 -1.38 -2.62 3.75
N ALA A 116 -2.42 -2.83 4.57
CA ALA A 116 -3.53 -1.88 4.68
C ALA A 116 -3.01 -0.47 5.03
N ARG A 117 -2.09 -0.38 6.00
CA ARG A 117 -1.53 0.90 6.41
C ARG A 117 -0.68 1.57 5.32
N LEU A 118 0.02 0.78 4.51
CA LEU A 118 0.75 1.30 3.35
C LEU A 118 -0.20 1.78 2.25
N LEU A 119 -1.26 1.04 1.96
CA LEU A 119 -2.27 1.43 0.97
C LEU A 119 -3.03 2.67 1.40
N ASP A 120 -3.41 2.78 2.68
CA ASP A 120 -4.03 3.99 3.23
C ASP A 120 -3.15 5.21 3.03
N MET A 121 -1.86 5.09 3.36
CA MET A 121 -0.91 6.16 3.16
C MET A 121 -0.75 6.55 1.68
N LEU A 122 -0.75 5.60 0.75
CA LEU A 122 -0.73 5.89 -0.69
C LEU A 122 -2.01 6.61 -1.12
N SER A 123 -3.17 6.15 -0.67
CA SER A 123 -4.45 6.79 -0.91
C SER A 123 -4.47 8.24 -0.42
N ASP A 124 -3.91 8.47 0.77
CA ASP A 124 -3.80 9.82 1.33
C ASP A 124 -2.79 10.69 0.56
N ALA A 125 -1.65 10.11 0.12
CA ALA A 125 -0.65 10.82 -0.68
C ALA A 125 -1.16 11.23 -2.07
N TRP A 126 -2.04 10.45 -2.67
CA TRP A 126 -2.71 10.77 -3.94
C TRP A 126 -4.00 11.57 -3.74
N ASN A 127 -4.39 11.81 -2.50
CA ASN A 127 -5.57 12.59 -2.10
C ASN A 127 -6.88 12.07 -2.70
N ILE A 128 -7.01 10.76 -2.88
CA ILE A 128 -8.17 10.12 -3.52
C ILE A 128 -9.43 10.33 -2.69
N LYS A 129 -9.33 10.25 -1.34
CA LYS A 129 -10.48 10.40 -0.43
C LYS A 129 -11.05 11.83 -0.41
N ASN A 130 -10.22 12.83 -0.68
CA ASN A 130 -10.57 14.25 -0.58
C ASN A 130 -10.41 14.99 -1.92
N GLY A 131 -10.28 14.26 -3.02
CA GLY A 131 -10.24 14.83 -4.37
C GLY A 131 -11.63 15.01 -4.98
N SER A 132 -11.71 15.79 -6.07
CA SER A 132 -12.91 15.88 -6.90
C SER A 132 -12.80 15.02 -8.15
N TYR A 133 -11.73 15.18 -8.91
CA TYR A 133 -11.48 14.48 -10.18
C TYR A 133 -10.06 13.94 -10.25
N VAL A 134 -9.89 12.81 -10.94
CA VAL A 134 -8.58 12.33 -11.41
C VAL A 134 -8.55 12.45 -12.94
N LEU A 135 -7.55 13.17 -13.44
CA LEU A 135 -7.30 13.30 -14.87
C LEU A 135 -6.13 12.41 -15.25
N THR A 136 -6.37 11.40 -16.10
CA THR A 136 -5.29 10.60 -16.71
C THR A 136 -4.87 11.29 -18.02
N ILE A 137 -3.61 11.71 -18.10
CA ILE A 137 -3.06 12.43 -19.23
C ILE A 137 -1.93 11.61 -19.83
N LEU A 138 -2.04 11.32 -21.13
CA LEU A 138 -0.98 10.64 -21.87
C LEU A 138 0.09 11.63 -22.33
N SER A 139 1.33 11.21 -22.26
CA SER A 139 2.48 11.89 -22.86
C SER A 139 3.48 10.87 -23.36
N ASP A 140 4.35 11.29 -24.26
CA ASP A 140 5.63 10.64 -24.52
C ASP A 140 6.58 10.80 -23.32
N THR A 141 7.78 10.29 -23.44
CA THR A 141 8.82 10.37 -22.41
C THR A 141 9.62 11.67 -22.44
N ASP A 142 9.22 12.65 -23.24
CA ASP A 142 9.93 13.89 -23.45
C ASP A 142 10.10 14.71 -22.16
N ARG A 143 11.28 15.29 -22.06
CA ARG A 143 11.65 16.13 -20.93
C ARG A 143 10.73 17.36 -20.84
N GLY A 144 10.19 17.60 -19.67
CA GLY A 144 9.40 18.80 -19.35
C GLY A 144 7.89 18.64 -19.54
N ASN A 145 7.38 17.52 -20.07
CA ASN A 145 5.93 17.33 -20.26
C ASN A 145 5.15 17.41 -18.94
N LEU A 146 5.64 16.78 -17.86
CA LEU A 146 5.03 16.89 -16.53
C LEU A 146 4.93 18.36 -16.07
N VAL A 147 5.98 19.15 -16.30
CA VAL A 147 6.00 20.58 -15.94
C VAL A 147 4.99 21.37 -16.78
N LYS A 148 4.87 21.07 -18.08
CA LYS A 148 3.89 21.73 -18.97
C LYS A 148 2.46 21.43 -18.51
N MET A 149 2.13 20.15 -18.23
CA MET A 149 0.82 19.76 -17.72
C MET A 149 0.50 20.42 -16.39
N ALA A 150 1.41 20.36 -15.41
CA ALA A 150 1.23 20.99 -14.11
C ALA A 150 1.01 22.52 -14.23
N LYS A 151 1.76 23.22 -15.09
CA LYS A 151 1.56 24.65 -15.36
C LYS A 151 0.19 24.98 -15.98
N ILE A 152 -0.36 24.08 -16.80
CA ILE A 152 -1.69 24.25 -17.37
C ILE A 152 -2.75 24.11 -16.28
N ILE A 153 -2.68 23.03 -15.51
CA ILE A 153 -3.65 22.74 -14.43
C ILE A 153 -3.62 23.85 -13.37
N SER A 154 -2.42 24.26 -12.94
CA SER A 154 -2.24 25.27 -11.88
C SER A 154 -2.79 26.67 -12.22
N LYS A 155 -3.18 26.92 -13.48
CA LYS A 155 -3.89 28.17 -13.84
C LYS A 155 -5.36 28.17 -13.44
N TYR A 156 -5.94 27.00 -13.19
CA TYR A 156 -7.36 26.84 -12.92
C TYR A 156 -7.63 26.26 -11.53
N SER A 157 -6.74 25.41 -11.02
CA SER A 157 -6.87 24.72 -9.74
C SER A 157 -5.52 24.35 -9.16
N ASN A 158 -5.46 24.09 -7.86
CA ASN A 158 -4.33 23.40 -7.23
C ASN A 158 -4.28 21.96 -7.70
N ILE A 159 -3.10 21.33 -7.56
CA ILE A 159 -2.89 19.89 -7.76
C ILE A 159 -2.82 19.25 -6.39
N ALA A 160 -3.76 18.35 -6.09
CA ALA A 160 -3.85 17.64 -4.82
C ALA A 160 -2.95 16.41 -4.77
N GLY A 161 -2.75 15.74 -5.91
CA GLY A 161 -1.89 14.57 -6.07
C GLY A 161 -1.39 14.44 -7.50
N CYS A 162 -0.27 13.76 -7.67
CA CYS A 162 0.28 13.41 -9.00
C CYS A 162 0.97 12.05 -8.94
N LEU A 163 0.66 11.20 -9.90
CA LEU A 163 1.28 9.90 -10.08
C LEU A 163 1.69 9.73 -11.55
N THR A 164 2.88 9.25 -11.79
CA THR A 164 3.36 8.93 -13.13
C THR A 164 3.60 7.44 -13.26
N LEU A 165 3.02 6.83 -14.29
CA LEU A 165 3.15 5.41 -14.62
C LEU A 165 3.65 5.27 -16.04
N ASP A 166 4.72 4.50 -16.23
CA ASP A 166 5.21 4.12 -17.55
C ASP A 166 4.55 2.80 -17.96
N VAL A 167 3.77 2.81 -19.03
CA VAL A 167 3.12 1.63 -19.58
C VAL A 167 3.98 1.10 -20.72
N LYS A 168 4.51 -0.10 -20.57
CA LYS A 168 5.30 -0.81 -21.59
C LYS A 168 4.38 -1.61 -22.51
N THR A 169 3.69 -0.97 -23.39
CA THR A 169 2.93 -1.63 -24.47
C THR A 169 3.48 -1.14 -25.81
N GLY A 170 4.55 -1.79 -26.33
CA GLY A 170 5.13 -1.50 -27.65
C GLY A 170 5.79 -0.12 -27.76
N GLU A 171 5.02 0.96 -27.66
CA GLU A 171 5.53 2.33 -27.49
C GLU A 171 5.53 2.73 -26.02
N LEU A 172 6.59 3.41 -25.57
CA LEU A 172 6.70 3.94 -24.20
C LEU A 172 5.73 5.11 -24.03
N VAL A 173 4.51 4.81 -23.59
CA VAL A 173 3.50 5.81 -23.25
C VAL A 173 3.50 6.03 -21.74
N ARG A 174 3.68 7.27 -21.34
CA ARG A 174 3.62 7.69 -19.94
C ARG A 174 2.21 8.16 -19.59
N ARG A 175 1.62 7.56 -18.57
CA ARG A 175 0.35 8.01 -17.97
C ARG A 175 0.65 8.89 -16.77
N ASN A 176 0.12 10.11 -16.80
CA ASN A 176 0.26 11.05 -15.69
C ASN A 176 -1.15 11.29 -15.11
N LEU A 177 -1.35 10.84 -13.87
CA LEU A 177 -2.60 11.01 -13.16
C LEU A 177 -2.49 12.23 -12.27
N PHE A 178 -3.41 13.18 -12.43
CA PHE A 178 -3.49 14.38 -11.60
C PHE A 178 -4.78 14.38 -10.82
N THR A 179 -4.70 14.40 -9.50
CA THR A 179 -5.87 14.57 -8.62
C THR A 179 -6.12 16.04 -8.40
N LEU A 180 -7.34 16.48 -8.70
CA LEU A 180 -7.81 17.82 -8.39
C LEU A 180 -8.40 17.86 -6.97
N PRO A 181 -8.22 18.97 -6.21
CA PRO A 181 -8.72 19.08 -4.84
C PRO A 181 -10.25 19.06 -4.79
N ILE A 182 -10.78 18.84 -3.59
CA ILE A 182 -12.22 18.92 -3.33
C ILE A 182 -12.79 20.29 -3.75
N GLY A 183 -14.02 20.28 -4.27
CA GLY A 183 -14.74 21.51 -4.64
C GLY A 183 -14.40 22.07 -6.02
N VAL A 184 -13.58 21.39 -6.82
CA VAL A 184 -13.39 21.79 -8.23
C VAL A 184 -14.67 21.47 -9.00
N SER A 185 -15.25 22.49 -9.67
CA SER A 185 -16.47 22.33 -10.44
C SER A 185 -16.21 21.58 -11.77
N ARG A 186 -17.28 21.03 -12.34
CA ARG A 186 -17.22 20.35 -13.65
C ARG A 186 -16.79 21.29 -14.78
N GLU A 187 -17.20 22.56 -14.72
CA GLU A 187 -16.81 23.60 -15.70
C GLU A 187 -15.29 23.85 -15.62
N THR A 188 -14.75 23.98 -14.40
CA THR A 188 -13.29 24.15 -14.19
C THR A 188 -12.51 22.93 -14.69
N MET A 189 -12.96 21.73 -14.36
CA MET A 189 -12.35 20.49 -14.85
C MET A 189 -12.36 20.44 -16.38
N THR A 190 -13.52 20.76 -17.02
CA THR A 190 -13.65 20.79 -18.48
C THR A 190 -12.72 21.83 -19.11
N ALA A 191 -12.57 23.01 -18.49
CA ALA A 191 -11.65 24.06 -18.97
C ALA A 191 -10.18 23.58 -18.92
N ILE A 192 -9.80 22.84 -17.87
CA ILE A 192 -8.47 22.24 -17.76
C ILE A 192 -8.24 21.24 -18.90
N VAL A 193 -9.18 20.31 -19.11
CA VAL A 193 -9.08 19.27 -20.15
C VAL A 193 -8.96 19.89 -21.53
N ASN A 194 -9.84 20.83 -21.88
CA ASN A 194 -9.82 21.55 -23.15
C ASN A 194 -8.47 22.27 -23.39
N ARG A 195 -7.87 22.81 -22.30
CA ARG A 195 -6.58 23.50 -22.40
C ARG A 195 -5.42 22.54 -22.60
N LEU A 196 -5.46 21.39 -21.95
CA LEU A 196 -4.48 20.30 -22.14
C LEU A 196 -4.52 19.78 -23.58
N GLU A 197 -5.70 19.49 -24.10
CA GLU A 197 -5.90 18.99 -25.48
C GLU A 197 -5.48 20.01 -26.54
N LYS A 198 -5.78 21.30 -26.35
CA LYS A 198 -5.27 22.39 -27.23
C LYS A 198 -3.74 22.53 -27.21
N LYS A 199 -3.06 21.93 -26.24
CA LYS A 199 -1.59 21.89 -26.13
C LYS A 199 -0.99 20.55 -26.57
N GLY A 200 -1.81 19.69 -27.19
CA GLY A 200 -1.39 18.41 -27.76
C GLY A 200 -1.32 17.25 -26.78
N PHE A 201 -1.79 17.42 -25.55
CA PHE A 201 -1.92 16.31 -24.61
C PHE A 201 -3.24 15.57 -24.84
N VAL A 202 -3.23 14.25 -24.64
CA VAL A 202 -4.43 13.41 -24.74
C VAL A 202 -4.91 13.12 -23.31
N VAL A 203 -6.20 13.32 -23.03
CA VAL A 203 -6.85 13.00 -21.76
C VAL A 203 -7.85 11.86 -22.00
N PRO A 204 -7.40 10.58 -21.94
CA PRO A 204 -8.24 9.44 -22.23
C PRO A 204 -9.27 9.16 -21.16
N GLU A 205 -8.98 9.52 -19.91
CA GLU A 205 -9.80 9.10 -18.78
C GLU A 205 -9.97 10.24 -17.78
N ILE A 206 -11.18 10.38 -17.27
CA ILE A 206 -11.55 11.33 -16.22
C ILE A 206 -12.43 10.56 -15.22
N GLU A 207 -11.96 10.42 -14.00
CA GLU A 207 -12.71 9.84 -12.90
C GLU A 207 -13.29 10.95 -12.00
N ASP A 208 -14.56 10.83 -11.67
CA ASP A 208 -15.20 11.63 -10.63
C ASP A 208 -15.13 10.87 -9.30
N LEU A 209 -14.30 11.34 -8.38
CA LEU A 209 -14.06 10.68 -7.09
C LEU A 209 -15.27 10.80 -6.14
N GLN A 210 -16.18 11.75 -6.36
CA GLN A 210 -17.35 11.94 -5.51
C GLN A 210 -18.49 11.01 -5.89
N SER A 211 -18.73 10.83 -7.18
CA SER A 211 -19.75 9.91 -7.69
C SER A 211 -19.24 8.50 -7.89
N GLY A 212 -17.93 8.29 -7.94
CA GLY A 212 -17.30 7.02 -8.30
C GLY A 212 -17.48 6.64 -9.77
N LEU A 213 -17.87 7.58 -10.63
CA LEU A 213 -18.12 7.35 -12.05
C LEU A 213 -16.96 7.80 -12.91
N THR A 214 -16.67 7.03 -13.95
CA THR A 214 -15.77 7.47 -15.03
C THR A 214 -16.57 8.32 -16.01
N ILE A 215 -16.26 9.63 -16.08
CA ILE A 215 -16.94 10.59 -16.98
C ILE A 215 -16.48 10.37 -18.43
N ARG A 216 -15.21 10.02 -18.62
CA ARG A 216 -14.60 9.74 -19.91
C ARG A 216 -13.70 8.52 -19.75
N SER A 217 -13.99 7.49 -20.55
CA SER A 217 -13.11 6.33 -20.73
C SER A 217 -12.74 6.27 -22.19
N ALA A 218 -11.47 6.34 -22.54
CA ALA A 218 -11.05 5.94 -23.85
C ALA A 218 -11.13 4.43 -23.91
N GLU A 219 -11.90 3.90 -24.85
CA GLU A 219 -11.72 2.54 -25.33
C GLU A 219 -10.23 2.33 -25.59
N GLN A 220 -9.67 1.24 -25.07
CA GLN A 220 -8.24 0.95 -25.22
C GLN A 220 -7.89 1.04 -26.72
N PRO A 221 -6.87 1.79 -27.13
CA PRO A 221 -6.45 1.77 -28.50
C PRO A 221 -5.88 0.37 -28.82
N GLY A 222 -6.67 -0.41 -29.58
CA GLY A 222 -6.17 -1.56 -30.32
C GLY A 222 -5.98 -2.86 -29.56
N GLU A 223 -7.06 -3.62 -29.34
CA GLU A 223 -6.96 -5.02 -29.73
C GLU A 223 -6.91 -5.04 -31.27
N LEU A 224 -5.73 -5.20 -31.83
CA LEU A 224 -5.56 -5.61 -33.21
C LEU A 224 -6.27 -6.96 -33.34
N LYS A 225 -7.41 -6.97 -34.03
CA LYS A 225 -8.01 -8.19 -34.55
C LYS A 225 -7.03 -8.79 -35.54
N ASP A 226 -6.58 -10.01 -35.24
CA ASP A 226 -5.95 -10.91 -36.21
C ASP A 226 -6.83 -11.16 -37.44
#